data_929b1dab2fb07936b0e4211b3e8bb3c0
#
_entry.id   929b1dab2fb07936b0e4211b3e8bb3c0
#
_cell.length_a   1.000
_cell.length_b   1.000
_cell.length_c   1.000
_cell.angle_alpha   90.00
_cell.angle_beta   90.00
_cell.angle_gamma   90.00
#
_symmetry.space_group_name_H-M   'P 1'
#
loop_
_entity.id
_entity.type
_entity.pdbx_description
1 polymer ?
#
loop_
_entity_poly.entity_id
_entity_poly.type
_entity_poly.pdbx_seq_one_letter_code
_entity_poly.pdbx_strand_id
1 'polypeptide(L)'
;MTWHNRLLAIGAALTIALLAGSLENRRQGLAQEQSQDKQKPEAASIRFSEHLIADNYAYAYGIAAADFDKDGDLDLTSADYTPHNKLYLFENDGRGKFKRHVIQKDDPERLERHMIGDVDADGDLDVVIVKNLRGDLLWFENSGSPTDDKLWQRHVITTDLPGAYDVALADFNGDGRLDVAASSWVLGNQFAWFENDGTPATGEWKKHLIEVDAPETRTMRTADFDGDGDADLLGTIRRGHRTVWYENQKQSGNVVWKKHDIDDKSLCPAHGNPADMDGDGDMDVVMALGFYFRPNSGDETATQKREDNQIVWYENDGSPATGLWKKHVIQTKFDDAFEAIAGDLDGDGDVDVAATSWRTPGRVAWFENNGDATGKWTQHILKENWRSANQVIIADIDGDGKLDIAACAEHGSYEFRWWRNEGRP
;
A
#
# COMPACT_ATOMS: atom_id res chain seq x y z
N MET A 1 16.85 -32.80 -15.24
CA MET A 1 16.03 -33.40 -14.19
C MET A 1 15.67 -32.34 -13.20
N THR A 2 14.38 -32.10 -13.18
CA THR A 2 13.48 -31.48 -12.13
C THR A 2 13.75 -30.06 -11.68
N TRP A 3 13.01 -29.25 -12.22
CA TRP A 3 12.02 -28.25 -11.81
C TRP A 3 11.59 -28.43 -10.34
N HIS A 4 11.82 -27.41 -9.49
CA HIS A 4 10.90 -27.06 -8.39
C HIS A 4 11.19 -25.67 -7.85
N ASN A 5 10.11 -24.93 -7.74
CA ASN A 5 9.79 -23.86 -6.80
C ASN A 5 10.43 -22.47 -7.00
N ARG A 6 9.68 -21.65 -7.69
CA ARG A 6 9.58 -20.23 -7.39
C ARG A 6 8.18 -19.97 -6.84
N LEU A 7 8.06 -19.89 -5.56
CA LEU A 7 6.91 -19.32 -4.87
C LEU A 7 7.23 -17.86 -4.60
N LEU A 8 6.41 -17.01 -5.22
CA LEU A 8 6.47 -15.55 -5.14
C LEU A 8 5.85 -15.09 -3.83
N ALA A 9 6.58 -14.26 -3.11
CA ALA A 9 5.99 -13.41 -2.08
C ALA A 9 4.97 -12.48 -2.74
N ILE A 10 3.70 -12.61 -2.39
CA ILE A 10 2.63 -11.71 -2.83
C ILE A 10 2.47 -10.62 -1.79
N GLY A 11 3.37 -9.66 -1.81
CA GLY A 11 3.03 -8.34 -1.33
C GLY A 11 2.34 -7.61 -2.48
N ALA A 12 1.08 -7.26 -2.32
CA ALA A 12 0.18 -6.52 -3.19
C ALA A 12 0.78 -6.01 -4.52
N ALA A 13 0.97 -6.89 -5.46
CA ALA A 13 1.12 -6.56 -6.87
C ALA A 13 0.70 -7.77 -7.69
N LEU A 14 -0.54 -7.82 -8.11
CA LEU A 14 -0.97 -8.78 -9.13
C LEU A 14 -0.35 -8.36 -10.45
N THR A 15 0.66 -9.06 -10.89
CA THR A 15 1.27 -8.89 -12.19
C THR A 15 0.46 -9.68 -13.21
N ILE A 16 -0.13 -8.99 -14.15
CA ILE A 16 -0.69 -9.60 -15.36
C ILE A 16 0.45 -9.77 -16.38
N ALA A 17 0.85 -10.99 -16.63
CA ALA A 17 1.65 -11.35 -17.79
C ALA A 17 0.86 -12.29 -18.68
N LEU A 18 0.49 -11.85 -19.91
CA LEU A 18 0.31 -12.73 -21.05
C LEU A 18 0.29 -12.00 -22.39
N LEU A 19 1.15 -12.51 -23.29
CA LEU A 19 1.12 -12.47 -24.75
C LEU A 19 1.99 -11.41 -25.47
N ALA A 20 3.23 -11.79 -25.69
CA ALA A 20 4.00 -11.36 -26.85
C ALA A 20 3.68 -12.29 -28.05
N GLY A 21 3.19 -11.72 -29.13
CA GLY A 21 2.99 -12.42 -30.39
C GLY A 21 2.62 -11.52 -31.55
N SER A 22 3.64 -11.19 -32.36
CA SER A 22 3.55 -10.81 -33.80
C SER A 22 2.86 -9.51 -34.17
N LEU A 23 3.63 -8.49 -34.49
CA LEU A 23 3.30 -7.43 -35.44
C LEU A 23 4.53 -6.88 -36.15
N GLU A 24 4.98 -7.54 -37.19
CA GLU A 24 5.59 -6.89 -38.34
C GLU A 24 4.64 -6.93 -39.50
N ASN A 25 4.47 -5.77 -40.13
CA ASN A 25 3.83 -5.46 -41.41
C ASN A 25 2.51 -4.68 -41.33
N ARG A 26 2.64 -3.36 -41.39
CA ARG A 26 2.01 -2.49 -42.40
C ARG A 26 2.41 -1.02 -42.22
N ARG A 27 3.50 -0.65 -42.80
CA ARG A 27 3.75 0.75 -43.20
C ARG A 27 3.30 0.90 -44.67
N GLN A 28 2.58 1.97 -44.89
CA GLN A 28 2.31 2.76 -46.08
C GLN A 28 0.84 2.73 -46.53
N GLY A 29 0.23 3.88 -46.50
CA GLY A 29 -0.95 4.19 -47.26
C GLY A 29 -1.78 5.37 -46.71
N LEU A 30 -1.44 6.56 -47.20
CA LEU A 30 -2.31 7.67 -47.49
C LEU A 30 -2.74 8.66 -46.41
N ALA A 31 -2.33 9.87 -46.69
CA ALA A 31 -2.68 11.13 -46.09
C ALA A 31 -4.16 11.54 -46.35
N GLN A 32 -4.65 12.40 -45.47
CA GLN A 32 -5.85 13.24 -45.57
C GLN A 32 -7.20 12.54 -45.47
N GLU A 33 -7.69 12.42 -44.25
CA GLU A 33 -9.09 12.66 -43.95
C GLU A 33 -9.15 13.61 -42.73
N GLN A 34 -9.92 14.66 -42.91
CA GLN A 34 -10.13 15.72 -41.93
C GLN A 34 -10.68 15.13 -40.65
N SER A 35 -10.04 15.44 -39.53
CA SER A 35 -10.50 15.13 -38.18
C SER A 35 -11.87 15.76 -37.93
N GLN A 36 -12.92 15.03 -38.11
CA GLN A 36 -14.10 15.20 -37.30
C GLN A 36 -13.78 14.52 -35.97
N ASP A 37 -13.55 15.33 -34.99
CA ASP A 37 -13.49 14.96 -33.58
C ASP A 37 -14.85 14.31 -33.21
N LYS A 38 -14.99 13.03 -33.51
CA LYS A 38 -16.09 12.23 -32.95
C LYS A 38 -15.66 11.99 -31.51
N GLN A 39 -16.10 12.85 -30.59
CA GLN A 39 -16.16 12.51 -29.19
C GLN A 39 -16.67 11.07 -29.09
N LYS A 40 -15.78 10.16 -28.68
CA LYS A 40 -16.15 8.80 -28.26
C LYS A 40 -17.29 9.01 -27.25
N PRO A 41 -18.46 8.37 -27.37
CA PRO A 41 -19.49 8.54 -26.37
C PRO A 41 -18.84 8.26 -25.02
N GLU A 42 -19.00 9.17 -24.07
CA GLU A 42 -18.52 9.04 -22.70
C GLU A 42 -19.02 7.67 -22.22
N ALA A 43 -18.11 6.71 -22.09
CA ALA A 43 -18.47 5.37 -21.64
C ALA A 43 -19.10 5.54 -20.25
N ALA A 44 -20.23 4.88 -20.02
CA ALA A 44 -20.87 4.94 -18.72
C ALA A 44 -19.85 4.50 -17.66
N SER A 45 -19.61 5.35 -16.68
CA SER A 45 -18.69 5.05 -15.55
C SER A 45 -19.12 3.77 -14.84
N ILE A 46 -18.15 3.01 -14.34
CA ILE A 46 -18.44 1.84 -13.49
C ILE A 46 -19.23 2.26 -12.24
N ARG A 47 -19.96 1.33 -11.68
CA ARG A 47 -20.72 1.55 -10.44
C ARG A 47 -20.15 0.72 -9.32
N PHE A 48 -20.15 1.29 -8.13
CA PHE A 48 -19.80 0.61 -6.91
C PHE A 48 -21.01 0.53 -5.97
N SER A 49 -21.20 -0.63 -5.34
CA SER A 49 -22.16 -0.78 -4.23
C SER A 49 -21.41 -0.87 -2.91
N GLU A 50 -21.87 -0.11 -1.91
CA GLU A 50 -21.23 -0.02 -0.60
C GLU A 50 -21.73 -1.10 0.35
N HIS A 51 -20.80 -1.81 1.01
CA HIS A 51 -21.08 -2.87 1.97
C HIS A 51 -20.33 -2.64 3.29
N LEU A 52 -21.01 -2.91 4.40
CA LEU A 52 -20.41 -2.89 5.72
C LEU A 52 -19.79 -4.25 6.03
N ILE A 53 -18.49 -4.29 6.32
CA ILE A 53 -17.82 -5.50 6.82
C ILE A 53 -17.98 -5.57 8.34
N ALA A 54 -17.61 -4.50 9.03
CA ALA A 54 -17.75 -4.41 10.48
C ALA A 54 -17.97 -2.97 10.95
N ASP A 55 -18.73 -2.82 12.01
CA ASP A 55 -18.91 -1.62 12.81
C ASP A 55 -18.50 -1.90 14.27
N ASN A 56 -18.74 -0.94 15.15
CA ASN A 56 -18.40 -1.04 16.57
C ASN A 56 -16.90 -1.24 16.85
N TYR A 57 -16.07 -0.76 15.92
CA TYR A 57 -14.66 -0.55 16.23
C TYR A 57 -14.52 0.62 17.22
N ALA A 58 -13.54 0.54 18.09
CA ALA A 58 -13.12 1.72 18.83
C ALA A 58 -12.13 2.55 18.01
N TYR A 59 -11.38 1.89 17.10
CA TYR A 59 -10.38 2.53 16.27
C TYR A 59 -9.94 1.56 15.16
N ALA A 60 -10.63 1.55 14.04
CA ALA A 60 -10.26 0.70 12.91
C ALA A 60 -8.96 1.19 12.26
N TYR A 61 -7.95 0.33 12.19
CA TYR A 61 -6.66 0.67 11.62
C TYR A 61 -5.98 -0.55 10.98
N GLY A 62 -5.30 -0.31 9.87
CA GLY A 62 -4.64 -1.38 9.15
C GLY A 62 -5.63 -2.32 8.47
N ILE A 63 -5.46 -2.55 7.19
CA ILE A 63 -6.17 -3.57 6.42
C ILE A 63 -5.21 -4.23 5.45
N ALA A 64 -5.40 -5.53 5.25
CA ALA A 64 -4.73 -6.28 4.20
C ALA A 64 -5.65 -7.39 3.70
N ALA A 65 -5.40 -7.89 2.48
CA ALA A 65 -6.14 -8.96 1.85
C ALA A 65 -5.22 -10.10 1.45
N ALA A 66 -5.59 -11.35 1.76
CA ALA A 66 -4.92 -12.56 1.33
C ALA A 66 -5.81 -13.79 1.52
N ASP A 67 -5.52 -14.86 0.82
CA ASP A 67 -6.15 -16.17 0.99
C ASP A 67 -5.45 -16.90 2.15
N PHE A 68 -5.97 -16.75 3.38
CA PHE A 68 -5.34 -17.30 4.58
C PHE A 68 -5.65 -18.79 4.81
N ASP A 69 -6.81 -19.27 4.41
CA ASP A 69 -7.23 -20.64 4.61
C ASP A 69 -7.09 -21.53 3.37
N LYS A 70 -6.59 -20.93 2.27
CA LYS A 70 -6.28 -21.59 1.00
C LYS A 70 -7.52 -22.15 0.30
N ASP A 71 -8.67 -21.52 0.47
CA ASP A 71 -9.89 -21.88 -0.22
C ASP A 71 -10.06 -21.21 -1.59
N GLY A 72 -9.19 -20.25 -1.92
CA GLY A 72 -9.12 -19.52 -3.18
C GLY A 72 -9.78 -18.15 -3.13
N ASP A 73 -10.40 -17.78 -2.02
CA ASP A 73 -11.06 -16.49 -1.81
C ASP A 73 -10.17 -15.56 -1.00
N LEU A 74 -10.26 -14.24 -1.22
CA LEU A 74 -9.47 -13.29 -0.45
C LEU A 74 -10.15 -12.96 0.87
N ASP A 75 -9.51 -13.32 1.97
CA ASP A 75 -9.85 -12.88 3.32
C ASP A 75 -9.29 -11.49 3.60
N LEU A 76 -9.81 -10.84 4.64
CA LEU A 76 -9.36 -9.53 5.06
C LEU A 76 -8.89 -9.54 6.52
N THR A 77 -7.87 -8.72 6.82
CA THR A 77 -7.45 -8.46 8.20
C THR A 77 -7.66 -7.01 8.57
N SER A 78 -7.95 -6.74 9.85
CA SER A 78 -8.02 -5.37 10.37
C SER A 78 -7.75 -5.33 11.86
N ALA A 79 -7.06 -4.28 12.32
CA ALA A 79 -6.79 -4.03 13.72
C ALA A 79 -7.81 -3.08 14.34
N ASP A 80 -8.11 -3.26 15.63
CA ASP A 80 -8.96 -2.39 16.44
C ASP A 80 -8.23 -1.98 17.73
N TYR A 81 -7.90 -0.72 17.83
CA TYR A 81 -6.99 -0.22 18.86
C TYR A 81 -7.59 -0.23 20.27
N THR A 82 -8.72 0.37 20.52
CA THR A 82 -9.27 0.50 21.90
C THR A 82 -10.73 0.03 22.02
N PRO A 83 -11.15 -0.45 23.20
CA PRO A 83 -10.36 -0.64 24.43
C PRO A 83 -9.60 -1.96 24.51
N HIS A 84 -9.64 -2.79 23.48
CA HIS A 84 -9.24 -4.20 23.57
C HIS A 84 -8.06 -4.58 22.68
N ASN A 85 -7.49 -3.64 21.90
CA ASN A 85 -6.34 -3.90 21.03
C ASN A 85 -6.40 -5.29 20.37
N LYS A 86 -7.27 -5.42 19.37
CA LYS A 86 -7.54 -6.68 18.69
C LYS A 86 -6.98 -6.65 17.27
N LEU A 87 -6.64 -7.82 16.78
CA LEU A 87 -6.43 -8.09 15.37
C LEU A 87 -7.47 -9.13 14.95
N TYR A 88 -8.14 -8.86 13.86
CA TYR A 88 -9.19 -9.72 13.32
C TYR A 88 -8.80 -10.29 11.97
N LEU A 89 -9.25 -11.52 11.71
CA LEU A 89 -9.41 -12.10 10.40
C LEU A 89 -10.89 -12.08 10.05
N PHE A 90 -11.22 -11.70 8.84
CA PHE A 90 -12.56 -11.77 8.25
C PHE A 90 -12.51 -12.80 7.13
N GLU A 91 -12.89 -14.05 7.47
CA GLU A 91 -13.05 -15.17 6.54
C GLU A 91 -14.15 -14.82 5.53
N ASN A 92 -13.81 -14.86 4.26
CA ASN A 92 -14.69 -14.55 3.13
C ASN A 92 -15.36 -15.82 2.63
N ASP A 93 -16.60 -15.75 2.17
CA ASP A 93 -17.30 -16.87 1.53
C ASP A 93 -17.22 -16.85 -0.01
N GLY A 94 -16.25 -16.09 -0.57
CA GLY A 94 -16.05 -15.88 -2.00
C GLY A 94 -17.13 -15.03 -2.67
N ARG A 95 -17.92 -14.31 -1.87
CA ARG A 95 -19.00 -13.43 -2.35
C ARG A 95 -19.06 -12.11 -1.58
N GLY A 96 -17.98 -11.79 -0.86
CA GLY A 96 -17.90 -10.60 -0.04
C GLY A 96 -18.75 -10.64 1.23
N LYS A 97 -19.09 -11.84 1.73
CA LYS A 97 -19.72 -12.00 3.03
C LYS A 97 -18.75 -12.60 4.03
N PHE A 98 -18.51 -11.86 5.10
CA PHE A 98 -17.44 -12.12 6.03
C PHE A 98 -17.89 -12.72 7.36
N LYS A 99 -17.11 -13.68 7.85
CA LYS A 99 -17.18 -14.19 9.21
C LYS A 99 -15.94 -13.76 9.99
N ARG A 100 -16.14 -13.06 11.10
CA ARG A 100 -15.03 -12.50 11.88
C ARG A 100 -14.46 -13.50 12.87
N HIS A 101 -13.14 -13.68 12.83
CA HIS A 101 -12.30 -14.41 13.78
C HIS A 101 -11.36 -13.45 14.52
N VAL A 102 -10.82 -13.88 15.65
CA VAL A 102 -9.90 -13.10 16.46
C VAL A 102 -8.52 -13.72 16.41
N ILE A 103 -7.61 -13.07 15.71
CA ILE A 103 -6.19 -13.44 15.68
C ILE A 103 -5.55 -13.14 17.05
N GLN A 104 -5.77 -11.92 17.57
CA GLN A 104 -5.20 -11.45 18.84
C GLN A 104 -6.21 -10.56 19.57
N LYS A 105 -6.17 -10.59 20.90
CA LYS A 105 -6.99 -9.73 21.77
C LYS A 105 -6.22 -9.31 23.01
N ASP A 106 -6.72 -8.21 23.60
CA ASP A 106 -6.22 -7.69 24.88
C ASP A 106 -4.70 -7.39 24.88
N ASP A 107 -4.13 -7.05 23.70
CA ASP A 107 -2.76 -6.57 23.65
C ASP A 107 -2.67 -5.26 24.45
N PRO A 108 -1.66 -5.09 25.32
CA PRO A 108 -1.52 -3.88 26.14
C PRO A 108 -1.23 -2.62 25.32
N GLU A 109 -0.88 -2.78 24.04
CA GLU A 109 -0.45 -1.69 23.18
C GLU A 109 -1.28 -1.64 21.89
N ARG A 110 -1.21 -0.50 21.22
CA ARG A 110 -1.91 -0.20 19.98
C ARG A 110 -1.33 -0.98 18.79
N LEU A 111 -2.13 -1.89 18.26
CA LEU A 111 -1.87 -2.58 17.01
C LEU A 111 -2.31 -1.70 15.85
N GLU A 112 -1.47 -1.55 14.83
CA GLU A 112 -1.75 -0.64 13.72
C GLU A 112 -1.52 -1.30 12.34
N ARG A 113 -0.63 -0.71 11.55
CA ARG A 113 -0.36 -1.16 10.17
C ARG A 113 0.32 -2.52 10.19
N HIS A 114 -0.04 -3.33 9.21
CA HIS A 114 0.46 -4.69 9.10
C HIS A 114 0.60 -5.10 7.63
N MET A 115 1.42 -6.10 7.42
CA MET A 115 1.63 -6.78 6.14
C MET A 115 1.49 -8.28 6.33
N ILE A 116 1.28 -8.99 5.22
CA ILE A 116 1.05 -10.42 5.18
C ILE A 116 2.19 -11.10 4.42
N GLY A 117 2.68 -12.19 4.93
CA GLY A 117 3.70 -13.02 4.29
C GLY A 117 3.97 -14.29 5.07
N ASP A 118 4.50 -15.30 4.42
CA ASP A 118 4.95 -16.56 5.01
C ASP A 118 6.33 -16.35 5.67
N VAL A 119 6.31 -15.98 6.97
CA VAL A 119 7.50 -15.51 7.70
C VAL A 119 8.44 -16.66 8.06
N ASP A 120 7.89 -17.84 8.37
CA ASP A 120 8.66 -19.01 8.78
C ASP A 120 8.83 -20.07 7.69
N ALA A 121 8.31 -19.79 6.50
CA ALA A 121 8.39 -20.63 5.31
C ALA A 121 7.71 -22.00 5.48
N ASP A 122 6.63 -22.04 6.27
CA ASP A 122 5.80 -23.26 6.43
C ASP A 122 4.70 -23.37 5.37
N GLY A 123 4.51 -22.31 4.58
CA GLY A 123 3.57 -22.21 3.49
C GLY A 123 2.25 -21.59 3.88
N ASP A 124 2.03 -21.22 5.13
CA ASP A 124 0.86 -20.48 5.62
C ASP A 124 1.16 -18.98 5.71
N LEU A 125 0.16 -18.14 5.47
CA LEU A 125 0.37 -16.70 5.50
C LEU A 125 0.19 -16.16 6.91
N ASP A 126 1.20 -15.41 7.38
CA ASP A 126 1.28 -14.77 8.68
C ASP A 126 0.96 -13.30 8.62
N VAL A 127 0.82 -12.66 9.79
CA VAL A 127 0.63 -11.21 9.91
C VAL A 127 1.78 -10.56 10.67
N VAL A 128 2.55 -9.69 9.99
CA VAL A 128 3.58 -8.84 10.62
C VAL A 128 2.96 -7.47 10.92
N ILE A 129 3.05 -7.00 12.17
CA ILE A 129 2.32 -5.83 12.65
C ILE A 129 3.18 -4.92 13.55
N VAL A 130 2.96 -3.63 13.44
CA VAL A 130 3.59 -2.63 14.30
C VAL A 130 2.76 -2.36 15.56
N LYS A 131 3.47 -2.14 16.68
CA LYS A 131 2.92 -1.56 17.91
C LYS A 131 3.46 -0.15 18.09
N ASN A 132 2.63 0.81 17.79
CA ASN A 132 3.04 2.19 17.51
C ASN A 132 3.76 2.89 18.67
N LEU A 133 3.28 2.81 19.92
CA LEU A 133 3.79 3.66 21.00
C LEU A 133 5.11 3.16 21.60
N ARG A 134 5.21 1.88 21.94
CA ARG A 134 6.43 1.31 22.54
C ARG A 134 7.50 0.97 21.52
N GLY A 135 7.08 0.74 20.27
CA GLY A 135 7.99 0.42 19.21
C GLY A 135 8.32 -1.07 19.10
N ASP A 136 7.36 -1.91 19.42
CA ASP A 136 7.46 -3.33 19.12
C ASP A 136 7.08 -3.59 17.67
N LEU A 137 7.76 -4.53 17.07
CA LEU A 137 7.42 -5.16 15.82
C LEU A 137 7.19 -6.64 16.09
N LEU A 138 6.03 -7.12 15.70
CA LEU A 138 5.55 -8.47 16.02
C LEU A 138 5.16 -9.19 14.75
N TRP A 139 5.09 -10.53 14.84
CA TRP A 139 4.34 -11.30 13.89
C TRP A 139 3.44 -12.33 14.61
N PHE A 140 2.34 -12.67 13.97
CA PHE A 140 1.37 -13.66 14.42
C PHE A 140 1.39 -14.82 13.43
N GLU A 141 1.79 -15.99 13.94
CA GLU A 141 1.93 -17.22 13.18
C GLU A 141 0.56 -17.86 12.93
N ASN A 142 0.27 -18.10 11.66
CA ASN A 142 -0.83 -18.93 11.21
C ASN A 142 -0.38 -20.39 11.16
N SER A 143 -0.90 -21.22 12.01
CA SER A 143 -0.55 -22.64 12.09
C SER A 143 -1.30 -23.55 11.10
N GLY A 144 -1.79 -22.99 9.98
CA GLY A 144 -2.55 -23.72 8.96
C GLY A 144 -4.02 -23.96 9.30
N SER A 145 -4.54 -23.30 10.34
CA SER A 145 -5.93 -23.37 10.74
C SER A 145 -6.43 -21.99 11.20
N PRO A 146 -6.41 -20.98 10.31
CA PRO A 146 -6.60 -19.58 10.68
C PRO A 146 -7.97 -19.27 11.27
N THR A 147 -8.97 -20.13 11.02
CA THR A 147 -10.37 -19.94 11.38
C THR A 147 -10.85 -20.82 12.54
N ASP A 148 -9.96 -21.52 13.26
CA ASP A 148 -10.30 -22.46 14.35
C ASP A 148 -10.67 -21.81 15.70
N ASP A 149 -10.88 -20.48 15.71
CA ASP A 149 -11.21 -19.65 16.88
C ASP A 149 -10.17 -19.66 18.02
N LYS A 150 -8.95 -20.11 17.73
CA LYS A 150 -7.80 -19.94 18.63
C LYS A 150 -7.03 -18.67 18.33
N LEU A 151 -6.42 -18.10 19.34
CA LEU A 151 -5.46 -17.01 19.13
C LEU A 151 -4.22 -17.55 18.44
N TRP A 152 -3.72 -16.80 17.47
CA TRP A 152 -2.49 -17.14 16.78
C TRP A 152 -1.27 -16.99 17.69
N GLN A 153 -0.22 -17.73 17.42
CA GLN A 153 1.00 -17.64 18.21
C GLN A 153 1.69 -16.31 17.93
N ARG A 154 2.03 -15.60 19.01
CA ARG A 154 2.63 -14.27 18.94
C ARG A 154 4.15 -14.38 19.10
N HIS A 155 4.88 -13.78 18.18
CA HIS A 155 6.33 -13.68 18.18
C HIS A 155 6.77 -12.21 18.16
N VAL A 156 7.97 -11.95 18.69
CA VAL A 156 8.56 -10.60 18.76
C VAL A 156 9.74 -10.52 17.82
N ILE A 157 9.66 -9.61 16.84
CA ILE A 157 10.79 -9.28 15.97
C ILE A 157 11.73 -8.33 16.70
N THR A 158 11.21 -7.26 17.29
CA THR A 158 11.97 -6.33 18.11
C THR A 158 11.09 -5.59 19.11
N THR A 159 11.69 -5.12 20.20
CA THR A 159 11.10 -4.15 21.13
C THR A 159 11.85 -2.82 21.10
N ASP A 160 12.72 -2.61 20.11
CA ASP A 160 13.58 -1.43 19.96
C ASP A 160 13.33 -0.72 18.62
N LEU A 161 12.08 -0.31 18.39
CA LEU A 161 11.69 0.56 17.26
C LEU A 161 10.69 1.61 17.74
N PRO A 162 11.10 2.57 18.61
CA PRO A 162 10.18 3.53 19.23
C PRO A 162 9.34 4.26 18.19
N GLY A 163 8.01 4.20 18.30
CA GLY A 163 7.11 4.78 17.32
C GLY A 163 7.02 4.00 16.01
N ALA A 164 7.17 2.67 16.03
CA ALA A 164 6.97 1.83 14.85
C ALA A 164 5.65 2.19 14.15
N TYR A 165 5.67 2.36 12.82
CA TYR A 165 4.52 2.94 12.14
C TYR A 165 4.05 2.17 10.91
N ASP A 166 4.92 1.79 10.00
CA ASP A 166 4.59 1.01 8.81
C ASP A 166 5.63 -0.08 8.60
N VAL A 167 5.28 -1.11 7.84
CA VAL A 167 6.08 -2.31 7.64
C VAL A 167 6.01 -2.79 6.20
N ALA A 168 7.10 -3.35 5.71
CA ALA A 168 7.22 -4.01 4.41
C ALA A 168 8.01 -5.31 4.53
N LEU A 169 7.74 -6.26 3.66
CA LEU A 169 8.32 -7.59 3.66
C LEU A 169 8.99 -7.87 2.31
N ALA A 170 10.23 -8.33 2.32
CA ALA A 170 10.93 -8.88 1.16
C ALA A 170 12.16 -9.68 1.60
N ASP A 171 12.72 -10.45 0.70
CA ASP A 171 14.06 -11.03 0.85
C ASP A 171 15.11 -9.98 0.44
N PHE A 172 15.51 -9.13 1.40
CA PHE A 172 16.44 -8.04 1.11
C PHE A 172 17.88 -8.50 0.89
N ASN A 173 18.27 -9.60 1.51
CA ASN A 173 19.63 -10.10 1.44
C ASN A 173 19.85 -11.20 0.38
N GLY A 174 18.78 -11.72 -0.22
CA GLY A 174 18.81 -12.72 -1.28
C GLY A 174 19.04 -14.14 -0.76
N ASP A 175 18.67 -14.43 0.49
CA ASP A 175 18.85 -15.75 1.10
C ASP A 175 17.61 -16.66 1.01
N GLY A 176 16.52 -16.16 0.44
CA GLY A 176 15.28 -16.90 0.21
C GLY A 176 14.29 -16.83 1.36
N ARG A 177 14.51 -15.99 2.36
CA ARG A 177 13.63 -15.79 3.50
C ARG A 177 13.07 -14.38 3.51
N LEU A 178 11.87 -14.19 4.07
CA LEU A 178 11.30 -12.88 4.25
C LEU A 178 11.97 -12.16 5.42
N ASP A 179 12.57 -11.03 5.11
CA ASP A 179 13.01 -10.02 6.07
C ASP A 179 11.89 -8.99 6.27
N VAL A 180 12.05 -8.13 7.29
CA VAL A 180 11.07 -7.10 7.64
C VAL A 180 11.73 -5.72 7.63
N ALA A 181 11.24 -4.79 6.82
CA ALA A 181 11.59 -3.37 6.92
C ALA A 181 10.48 -2.60 7.63
N ALA A 182 10.84 -1.59 8.43
CA ALA A 182 9.87 -0.79 9.14
C ALA A 182 10.28 0.68 9.30
N SER A 183 9.26 1.54 9.29
CA SER A 183 9.40 2.96 9.62
C SER A 183 9.11 3.21 11.10
N SER A 184 9.66 4.30 11.62
CA SER A 184 9.48 4.73 13.01
C SER A 184 9.26 6.23 13.07
N TRP A 185 8.01 6.63 13.30
CA TRP A 185 7.64 8.03 13.24
C TRP A 185 8.16 8.81 14.48
N VAL A 186 7.64 9.93 14.80
CA VAL A 186 8.00 10.97 15.79
C VAL A 186 8.93 10.57 16.94
N LEU A 187 8.85 9.35 17.46
CA LEU A 187 9.68 8.91 18.60
C LEU A 187 11.05 8.36 18.16
N GLY A 188 11.11 7.68 17.01
CA GLY A 188 12.34 7.08 16.51
C GLY A 188 12.94 7.83 15.32
N ASN A 189 12.10 8.38 14.42
CA ASN A 189 12.54 9.12 13.24
C ASN A 189 13.59 8.37 12.42
N GLN A 190 13.32 7.09 12.13
CA GLN A 190 14.27 6.21 11.45
C GLN A 190 13.56 5.23 10.52
N PHE A 191 14.33 4.70 9.59
CA PHE A 191 14.02 3.48 8.86
C PHE A 191 15.02 2.39 9.26
N ALA A 192 14.54 1.18 9.45
CA ALA A 192 15.35 0.03 9.77
C ALA A 192 14.81 -1.23 9.08
N TRP A 193 15.66 -2.24 8.90
CA TRP A 193 15.23 -3.57 8.52
C TRP A 193 15.78 -4.61 9.50
N PHE A 194 15.11 -5.75 9.56
CA PHE A 194 15.35 -6.83 10.48
C PHE A 194 15.56 -8.11 9.68
N GLU A 195 16.75 -8.66 9.78
CA GLU A 195 17.19 -9.84 9.05
C GLU A 195 16.63 -11.10 9.73
N ASN A 196 15.96 -11.94 8.95
CA ASN A 196 15.47 -13.26 9.35
C ASN A 196 16.57 -14.28 9.18
N ASP A 197 17.07 -14.84 10.27
CA ASP A 197 18.16 -15.84 10.27
C ASP A 197 17.71 -17.28 9.92
N GLY A 198 16.41 -17.46 9.58
CA GLY A 198 15.79 -18.76 9.32
C GLY A 198 15.22 -19.45 10.56
N THR A 199 15.21 -18.74 11.69
CA THR A 199 14.58 -19.21 12.92
C THR A 199 13.67 -18.14 13.53
N PRO A 200 12.71 -17.60 12.76
CA PRO A 200 11.99 -16.36 13.11
C PRO A 200 11.22 -16.44 14.41
N ALA A 201 10.76 -17.63 14.81
CA ALA A 201 10.02 -17.85 16.05
C ALA A 201 10.91 -17.92 17.31
N THR A 202 12.19 -18.27 17.19
CA THR A 202 13.08 -18.58 18.31
C THR A 202 14.43 -17.88 18.24
N GLY A 203 14.82 -17.42 17.05
CA GLY A 203 16.07 -16.73 16.80
C GLY A 203 16.03 -15.25 17.15
N GLU A 204 17.13 -14.58 16.93
CA GLU A 204 17.28 -13.16 17.12
C GLU A 204 17.24 -12.45 15.76
N TRP A 205 16.26 -11.58 15.57
CA TRP A 205 16.19 -10.71 14.41
C TRP A 205 17.26 -9.63 14.50
N LYS A 206 18.17 -9.61 13.56
CA LYS A 206 19.26 -8.64 13.56
C LYS A 206 18.79 -7.33 12.94
N LYS A 207 18.78 -6.26 13.75
CA LYS A 207 18.40 -4.91 13.31
C LYS A 207 19.53 -4.25 12.53
N HIS A 208 19.19 -3.70 11.37
CA HIS A 208 20.05 -2.87 10.54
C HIS A 208 19.39 -1.51 10.33
N LEU A 209 20.14 -0.43 10.54
CA LEU A 209 19.65 0.92 10.29
C LEU A 209 19.79 1.25 8.80
N ILE A 210 18.72 1.80 8.22
CA ILE A 210 18.69 2.33 6.85
C ILE A 210 18.95 3.83 6.88
N GLU A 211 18.17 4.58 7.66
CA GLU A 211 18.35 6.02 7.87
C GLU A 211 17.94 6.41 9.29
N VAL A 212 18.66 7.35 9.88
CA VAL A 212 18.36 7.99 11.15
C VAL A 212 18.14 9.49 10.97
N ASP A 213 17.55 10.14 11.97
CA ASP A 213 17.24 11.58 11.93
C ASP A 213 16.30 11.97 10.77
N ALA A 214 15.47 11.02 10.33
CA ALA A 214 14.44 11.24 9.31
C ALA A 214 13.11 11.66 9.97
N PRO A 215 12.78 12.96 10.04
CA PRO A 215 11.69 13.45 10.91
C PRO A 215 10.31 12.98 10.44
N GLU A 216 9.67 12.17 11.28
CA GLU A 216 8.34 11.61 11.08
C GLU A 216 8.21 10.75 9.81
N THR A 217 8.95 9.64 9.81
CA THR A 217 8.85 8.61 8.75
C THR A 217 7.47 7.94 8.78
N ARG A 218 6.94 7.58 7.61
CA ARG A 218 5.63 6.95 7.51
C ARG A 218 5.66 5.73 6.59
N THR A 219 5.48 5.90 5.31
CA THR A 219 5.39 4.81 4.34
C THR A 219 6.61 3.90 4.36
N MET A 220 6.35 2.61 4.25
CA MET A 220 7.33 1.58 3.94
C MET A 220 6.70 0.62 2.96
N ARG A 221 7.22 0.58 1.71
CA ARG A 221 6.78 -0.34 0.66
C ARG A 221 7.99 -0.87 -0.10
N THR A 222 7.84 -2.00 -0.73
CA THR A 222 8.86 -2.62 -1.56
C THR A 222 8.51 -2.59 -3.03
N ALA A 223 9.50 -2.35 -3.87
CA ALA A 223 9.46 -2.56 -5.31
C ALA A 223 10.88 -2.73 -5.82
N ASP A 224 11.05 -3.20 -7.03
CA ASP A 224 12.30 -3.15 -7.78
C ASP A 224 12.22 -1.89 -8.67
N PHE A 225 12.81 -0.77 -8.20
CA PHE A 225 12.68 0.51 -8.88
C PHE A 225 13.69 0.71 -10.02
N ASP A 226 14.84 0.04 -9.96
CA ASP A 226 15.89 0.18 -10.97
C ASP A 226 16.03 -1.05 -11.89
N GLY A 227 15.17 -2.06 -11.68
CA GLY A 227 15.09 -3.23 -12.55
C GLY A 227 16.24 -4.22 -12.38
N ASP A 228 16.99 -4.16 -11.27
CA ASP A 228 18.13 -5.05 -11.02
C ASP A 228 17.74 -6.40 -10.40
N GLY A 229 16.50 -6.56 -9.99
CA GLY A 229 15.92 -7.77 -9.42
C GLY A 229 16.03 -7.87 -7.91
N ASP A 230 16.57 -6.87 -7.24
CA ASP A 230 16.63 -6.76 -5.80
C ASP A 230 15.45 -5.92 -5.28
N ALA A 231 14.97 -6.21 -4.07
CA ALA A 231 13.86 -5.44 -3.50
C ALA A 231 14.38 -4.13 -2.89
N ASP A 232 13.92 -3.01 -3.43
CA ASP A 232 14.13 -1.67 -2.92
C ASP A 232 13.04 -1.25 -1.95
N LEU A 233 13.20 -0.08 -1.33
CA LEU A 233 12.25 0.47 -0.37
C LEU A 233 11.78 1.88 -0.74
N LEU A 234 10.46 2.07 -0.78
CA LEU A 234 9.83 3.39 -0.80
C LEU A 234 9.66 3.88 0.64
N GLY A 235 10.03 5.13 0.92
CA GLY A 235 9.83 5.77 2.21
C GLY A 235 9.29 7.20 2.09
N THR A 236 8.57 7.66 3.12
CA THR A 236 8.19 9.08 3.25
C THR A 236 8.71 9.69 4.54
N ILE A 237 9.20 10.91 4.46
CA ILE A 237 9.70 11.71 5.58
C ILE A 237 8.79 12.95 5.68
N ARG A 238 7.68 12.82 6.44
CA ARG A 238 6.59 13.78 6.42
C ARG A 238 7.02 15.20 6.80
N ARG A 239 7.72 15.38 7.92
CA ARG A 239 8.22 16.70 8.34
C ARG A 239 9.46 17.15 7.58
N GLY A 240 10.13 16.24 6.92
CA GLY A 240 11.19 16.54 5.97
C GLY A 240 10.67 16.96 4.60
N HIS A 241 9.35 16.81 4.35
CA HIS A 241 8.74 17.08 3.05
C HIS A 241 9.41 16.32 1.91
N ARG A 242 9.69 15.01 2.12
CA ARG A 242 10.39 14.16 1.14
C ARG A 242 9.65 12.88 0.89
N THR A 243 9.59 12.50 -0.38
CA THR A 243 9.35 11.14 -0.85
C THR A 243 10.67 10.61 -1.35
N VAL A 244 11.07 9.45 -0.85
CA VAL A 244 12.41 8.87 -1.09
C VAL A 244 12.30 7.41 -1.44
N TRP A 245 13.32 6.88 -2.11
CA TRP A 245 13.53 5.47 -2.21
C TRP A 245 14.95 5.10 -1.82
N TYR A 246 15.14 3.85 -1.39
CA TYR A 246 16.42 3.32 -0.97
C TYR A 246 16.76 2.15 -1.90
N GLU A 247 17.74 2.36 -2.75
CA GLU A 247 18.32 1.36 -3.64
C GLU A 247 19.04 0.30 -2.81
N ASN A 248 18.67 -0.95 -3.00
CA ASN A 248 19.30 -2.09 -2.35
C ASN A 248 20.55 -2.50 -3.15
N GLN A 249 21.69 -1.96 -2.80
CA GLN A 249 22.95 -2.34 -3.42
C GLN A 249 23.58 -3.54 -2.69
N LYS A 250 23.44 -4.74 -3.21
CA LYS A 250 24.14 -5.91 -2.65
C LYS A 250 25.62 -5.86 -2.95
N GLN A 251 26.42 -5.67 -1.92
CA GLN A 251 27.88 -5.64 -2.02
C GLN A 251 28.48 -6.82 -1.24
N SER A 252 29.06 -7.78 -1.96
CA SER A 252 29.77 -8.93 -1.35
C SER A 252 28.93 -9.71 -0.32
N GLY A 253 27.62 -9.85 -0.58
CA GLY A 253 26.67 -10.56 0.31
C GLY A 253 26.13 -9.73 1.47
N ASN A 254 26.41 -8.42 1.49
CA ASN A 254 25.82 -7.48 2.45
C ASN A 254 24.84 -6.53 1.77
N VAL A 255 23.73 -6.26 2.42
CA VAL A 255 22.78 -5.22 2.00
C VAL A 255 23.35 -3.84 2.32
N VAL A 256 23.44 -2.99 1.32
CA VAL A 256 23.86 -1.58 1.44
C VAL A 256 22.79 -0.70 0.81
N TRP A 257 22.18 0.13 1.62
CA TRP A 257 21.13 1.04 1.16
C TRP A 257 21.70 2.37 0.67
N LYS A 258 21.29 2.80 -0.53
CA LYS A 258 21.62 4.11 -1.07
C LYS A 258 20.35 4.91 -1.26
N LYS A 259 20.27 6.03 -0.57
CA LYS A 259 19.12 6.92 -0.62
C LYS A 259 19.07 7.76 -1.88
N HIS A 260 17.88 7.86 -2.45
CA HIS A 260 17.54 8.78 -3.54
C HIS A 260 16.26 9.55 -3.19
N ASP A 261 16.21 10.82 -3.59
CA ASP A 261 14.99 11.61 -3.50
C ASP A 261 14.14 11.40 -4.76
N ILE A 262 12.89 10.97 -4.58
CA ILE A 262 11.85 11.03 -5.62
C ILE A 262 11.37 12.47 -5.75
N ASP A 263 11.02 13.10 -4.61
CA ASP A 263 10.65 14.51 -4.54
C ASP A 263 11.16 15.10 -3.21
N ASP A 264 12.03 16.12 -3.30
CA ASP A 264 12.64 16.81 -2.15
C ASP A 264 11.78 17.94 -1.57
N LYS A 265 10.53 18.10 -2.09
CA LYS A 265 9.54 19.11 -1.69
C LYS A 265 8.12 18.56 -1.61
N SER A 266 7.97 17.26 -1.42
CA SER A 266 6.67 16.61 -1.21
C SER A 266 5.99 17.20 0.02
N LEU A 267 4.90 17.94 -0.15
CA LEU A 267 4.21 18.55 0.98
C LEU A 267 3.64 17.47 1.91
N CYS A 268 4.20 17.34 3.12
CA CYS A 268 3.69 16.43 4.14
C CYS A 268 3.22 15.08 3.57
N PRO A 269 4.08 14.31 2.88
CA PRO A 269 3.68 13.04 2.27
C PRO A 269 3.20 12.08 3.35
N ALA A 270 2.11 11.39 3.08
CA ALA A 270 1.56 10.39 3.98
C ALA A 270 1.87 8.98 3.46
N HIS A 271 0.93 8.36 2.76
CA HIS A 271 1.09 7.02 2.23
C HIS A 271 0.90 6.97 0.72
N GLY A 272 1.72 6.15 0.09
CA GLY A 272 1.66 5.85 -1.32
C GLY A 272 2.14 4.43 -1.59
N ASN A 273 1.99 4.03 -2.84
CA ASN A 273 2.31 2.67 -3.28
C ASN A 273 3.04 2.72 -4.63
N PRO A 274 3.97 1.79 -4.88
CA PRO A 274 4.55 1.60 -6.19
C PRO A 274 3.52 1.00 -7.15
N ALA A 275 3.54 1.44 -8.41
CA ALA A 275 2.77 0.89 -9.51
C ALA A 275 3.35 1.40 -10.84
N ASP A 276 3.26 0.63 -11.91
CA ASP A 276 3.54 1.09 -13.27
C ASP A 276 2.31 1.89 -13.76
N MET A 277 2.39 3.23 -13.64
CA MET A 277 1.25 4.13 -13.82
C MET A 277 0.96 4.48 -15.28
N ASP A 278 1.95 4.38 -16.15
CA ASP A 278 1.81 4.72 -17.58
C ASP A 278 2.05 3.53 -18.52
N GLY A 279 2.33 2.36 -17.97
CA GLY A 279 2.42 1.11 -18.72
C GLY A 279 3.73 0.94 -19.46
N ASP A 280 4.81 1.63 -19.06
CA ASP A 280 6.12 1.56 -19.71
C ASP A 280 6.99 0.42 -19.16
N GLY A 281 6.61 -0.18 -18.04
CA GLY A 281 7.26 -1.32 -17.39
C GLY A 281 8.16 -0.94 -16.22
N ASP A 282 8.37 0.35 -15.96
CA ASP A 282 9.12 0.86 -14.83
C ASP A 282 8.20 1.12 -13.62
N MET A 283 8.69 0.92 -12.41
CA MET A 283 7.90 1.15 -11.21
C MET A 283 7.84 2.63 -10.83
N ASP A 284 6.68 3.22 -10.99
CA ASP A 284 6.33 4.57 -10.53
C ASP A 284 5.83 4.56 -9.07
N VAL A 285 5.46 5.74 -8.56
CA VAL A 285 4.92 5.90 -7.21
C VAL A 285 3.69 6.78 -7.22
N VAL A 286 2.53 6.23 -6.83
CA VAL A 286 1.36 7.04 -6.48
C VAL A 286 1.43 7.49 -5.02
N MET A 287 1.05 8.75 -4.71
CA MET A 287 1.28 9.34 -3.38
C MET A 287 0.18 10.29 -2.94
N ALA A 288 -0.18 10.21 -1.65
CA ALA A 288 -1.05 11.17 -0.97
C ALA A 288 -0.21 12.26 -0.27
N LEU A 289 -0.47 13.53 -0.60
CA LEU A 289 0.26 14.69 -0.08
C LEU A 289 -0.64 15.63 0.73
N GLY A 290 -0.07 16.31 1.74
CA GLY A 290 -0.75 17.33 2.54
C GLY A 290 -1.34 16.84 3.85
N PHE A 291 -0.98 15.64 4.27
CA PHE A 291 -1.47 15.07 5.52
C PHE A 291 -1.02 15.89 6.74
N TYR A 292 -1.96 16.30 7.59
CA TYR A 292 -1.75 17.21 8.72
C TYR A 292 -1.17 18.57 8.34
N PHE A 293 -1.24 18.96 7.07
CA PHE A 293 -0.88 20.31 6.70
C PHE A 293 -1.79 21.33 7.42
N ARG A 294 -1.17 22.27 8.14
CA ARG A 294 -1.87 23.35 8.87
C ARG A 294 -1.19 24.68 8.59
N PRO A 295 -1.79 25.53 7.78
CA PRO A 295 -1.30 26.89 7.61
C PRO A 295 -1.11 27.54 9.00
N ASN A 296 0.08 28.09 9.26
CA ASN A 296 0.44 28.76 10.51
C ASN A 296 0.72 27.86 11.74
N SER A 297 0.95 26.58 11.59
CA SER A 297 1.35 25.70 12.70
C SER A 297 2.84 25.81 13.09
N GLY A 298 3.61 26.57 12.33
CA GLY A 298 5.07 26.69 12.48
C GLY A 298 5.87 25.55 11.85
N ASP A 299 5.19 24.61 11.20
CA ASP A 299 5.76 23.44 10.53
C ASP A 299 5.93 23.68 9.02
N GLU A 300 5.52 24.87 8.52
CA GLU A 300 5.42 25.12 7.09
C GLU A 300 6.31 26.27 6.62
N THR A 301 6.68 26.19 5.38
CA THR A 301 7.15 27.34 4.64
C THR A 301 5.95 28.24 4.34
N ALA A 302 6.07 29.56 4.55
CA ALA A 302 4.99 30.55 4.40
C ALA A 302 4.33 30.63 3.01
N THR A 303 4.76 29.79 2.07
CA THR A 303 4.30 29.76 0.67
C THR A 303 3.33 28.63 0.36
N GLN A 304 3.12 27.70 1.28
CA GLN A 304 2.28 26.53 1.04
C GLN A 304 0.79 26.86 1.08
N LYS A 305 0.01 26.32 0.14
CA LYS A 305 -1.41 26.58 -0.04
C LYS A 305 -2.21 25.29 0.06
N ARG A 306 -3.53 25.43 0.25
CA ARG A 306 -4.46 24.30 0.28
C ARG A 306 -4.50 23.51 -1.04
N GLU A 307 -4.21 24.17 -2.15
CA GLU A 307 -4.08 23.55 -3.48
C GLU A 307 -2.96 22.50 -3.54
N ASP A 308 -2.00 22.57 -2.60
CA ASP A 308 -0.87 21.64 -2.51
C ASP A 308 -1.22 20.34 -1.77
N ASN A 309 -2.44 20.21 -1.22
CA ASN A 309 -2.99 18.93 -0.77
C ASN A 309 -3.47 18.14 -1.98
N GLN A 310 -2.73 17.11 -2.35
CA GLN A 310 -2.84 16.49 -3.67
C GLN A 310 -2.83 14.96 -3.57
N ILE A 311 -3.45 14.33 -4.58
CA ILE A 311 -3.09 12.99 -5.02
C ILE A 311 -2.22 13.18 -6.25
N VAL A 312 -1.07 12.53 -6.27
CA VAL A 312 -0.06 12.65 -7.33
C VAL A 312 0.50 11.29 -7.70
N TRP A 313 1.19 11.22 -8.82
CA TRP A 313 2.12 10.16 -9.09
C TRP A 313 3.46 10.72 -9.58
N TYR A 314 4.52 9.96 -9.40
CA TYR A 314 5.88 10.31 -9.76
C TYR A 314 6.36 9.30 -10.79
N GLU A 315 6.68 9.80 -11.99
CA GLU A 315 7.15 9.02 -13.14
C GLU A 315 8.61 8.63 -12.95
N ASN A 316 8.86 7.33 -12.98
CA ASN A 316 10.18 6.73 -13.16
C ASN A 316 10.41 6.55 -14.68
N ASP A 317 11.39 7.19 -15.23
CA ASP A 317 11.70 7.14 -16.67
C ASP A 317 12.74 6.05 -17.04
N GLY A 318 12.88 5.01 -16.20
CA GLY A 318 13.89 3.97 -16.32
C GLY A 318 15.28 4.38 -15.87
N SER A 319 15.37 5.54 -15.23
CA SER A 319 16.65 6.05 -14.71
C SER A 319 16.49 6.61 -13.28
N PRO A 320 15.89 5.84 -12.35
CA PRO A 320 15.38 6.33 -11.06
C PRO A 320 16.44 6.98 -10.17
N ALA A 321 17.71 6.62 -10.35
CA ALA A 321 18.84 7.12 -9.56
C ALA A 321 19.44 8.43 -10.09
N THR A 322 18.95 8.99 -11.21
CA THR A 322 19.62 10.11 -11.89
C THR A 322 19.11 11.50 -11.55
N GLY A 323 18.11 11.61 -10.66
CA GLY A 323 17.57 12.90 -10.26
C GLY A 323 16.21 12.79 -9.59
N LEU A 324 15.49 13.91 -9.52
CA LEU A 324 14.11 13.92 -9.04
C LEU A 324 13.16 13.41 -10.14
N TRP A 325 12.18 12.64 -9.73
CA TRP A 325 11.20 12.09 -10.63
C TRP A 325 10.20 13.16 -11.09
N LYS A 326 9.61 12.96 -12.23
CA LYS A 326 8.64 13.89 -12.77
C LYS A 326 7.29 13.71 -12.06
N LYS A 327 6.82 14.78 -11.44
CA LYS A 327 5.56 14.80 -10.70
C LYS A 327 4.39 15.09 -11.61
N HIS A 328 3.35 14.25 -11.53
CA HIS A 328 2.05 14.43 -12.17
C HIS A 328 0.96 14.57 -11.11
N VAL A 329 0.05 15.53 -11.32
CA VAL A 329 -1.02 15.82 -10.36
C VAL A 329 -2.32 15.17 -10.85
N ILE A 330 -2.80 14.17 -10.11
CA ILE A 330 -4.10 13.53 -10.34
C ILE A 330 -5.22 14.43 -9.85
N GLN A 331 -5.10 14.94 -8.60
CA GLN A 331 -6.11 15.77 -7.97
C GLN A 331 -5.48 16.81 -7.05
N THR A 332 -5.99 18.06 -7.13
CA THR A 332 -5.69 19.13 -6.17
C THR A 332 -6.80 19.28 -5.13
N LYS A 333 -6.50 19.93 -3.99
CA LYS A 333 -7.47 20.20 -2.92
C LYS A 333 -8.12 18.92 -2.34
N PHE A 334 -7.35 17.86 -2.26
CA PHE A 334 -7.76 16.64 -1.58
C PHE A 334 -7.28 16.69 -0.12
N ASP A 335 -8.00 17.45 0.68
CA ASP A 335 -7.57 17.85 2.03
C ASP A 335 -7.28 16.65 2.95
N ASP A 336 -6.13 16.71 3.65
CA ASP A 336 -5.65 15.65 4.52
C ASP A 336 -5.60 14.28 3.81
N ALA A 337 -5.15 14.27 2.55
CA ALA A 337 -4.90 13.03 1.81
C ALA A 337 -4.07 12.07 2.67
N PHE A 338 -4.55 10.83 2.82
CA PHE A 338 -3.94 9.89 3.73
C PHE A 338 -3.24 8.74 3.01
N GLU A 339 -3.94 8.06 2.11
CA GLU A 339 -3.38 6.97 1.32
C GLU A 339 -3.85 7.03 -0.12
N ALA A 340 -2.98 6.63 -1.04
CA ALA A 340 -3.27 6.45 -2.45
C ALA A 340 -2.72 5.10 -2.91
N ILE A 341 -3.52 4.36 -3.66
CA ILE A 341 -3.20 3.04 -4.22
C ILE A 341 -3.71 2.94 -5.64
N ALA A 342 -3.00 2.20 -6.48
CA ALA A 342 -3.26 2.09 -7.91
C ALA A 342 -3.79 0.71 -8.31
N GLY A 343 -4.62 0.64 -9.36
CA GLY A 343 -5.13 -0.59 -9.97
C GLY A 343 -6.11 -0.27 -11.08
N ASP A 344 -6.24 -1.12 -12.09
CA ASP A 344 -7.20 -1.00 -13.19
C ASP A 344 -8.61 -1.34 -12.68
N LEU A 345 -9.31 -0.30 -12.16
CA LEU A 345 -10.62 -0.48 -11.52
C LEU A 345 -11.76 -0.66 -12.52
N ASP A 346 -11.65 -0.08 -13.70
CA ASP A 346 -12.73 -0.14 -14.69
C ASP A 346 -12.50 -1.18 -15.79
N GLY A 347 -11.36 -1.87 -15.77
CA GLY A 347 -11.04 -2.99 -16.62
C GLY A 347 -10.73 -2.58 -18.06
N ASP A 348 -10.28 -1.33 -18.28
CA ASP A 348 -9.96 -0.84 -19.63
C ASP A 348 -8.47 -0.95 -20.00
N GLY A 349 -7.65 -1.36 -19.04
CA GLY A 349 -6.21 -1.60 -19.18
C GLY A 349 -5.34 -0.43 -18.74
N ASP A 350 -5.95 0.69 -18.38
CA ASP A 350 -5.26 1.85 -17.83
C ASP A 350 -5.30 1.84 -16.29
N VAL A 351 -4.24 2.27 -15.62
CA VAL A 351 -4.18 2.21 -14.16
C VAL A 351 -4.91 3.39 -13.53
N ASP A 352 -5.90 3.10 -12.70
CA ASP A 352 -6.67 4.03 -11.89
C ASP A 352 -6.08 4.18 -10.49
N VAL A 353 -6.62 5.13 -9.70
CA VAL A 353 -6.16 5.38 -8.32
C VAL A 353 -7.34 5.45 -7.36
N ALA A 354 -7.29 4.70 -6.25
CA ALA A 354 -8.16 4.90 -5.11
C ALA A 354 -7.42 5.68 -4.01
N ALA A 355 -8.13 6.59 -3.31
CA ALA A 355 -7.52 7.38 -2.25
C ALA A 355 -8.48 7.73 -1.12
N THR A 356 -7.89 7.94 0.07
CA THR A 356 -8.59 8.36 1.28
C THR A 356 -8.14 9.73 1.77
N SER A 357 -9.05 10.39 2.49
CA SER A 357 -8.83 11.68 3.14
C SER A 357 -9.23 11.56 4.61
N TRP A 358 -8.29 11.82 5.53
CA TRP A 358 -8.42 11.44 6.93
C TRP A 358 -9.31 12.36 7.79
N ARG A 359 -9.28 13.67 7.58
CA ARG A 359 -10.05 14.57 8.43
C ARG A 359 -11.45 14.89 7.91
N THR A 360 -12.20 15.63 8.69
CA THR A 360 -13.51 16.15 8.32
C THR A 360 -13.41 17.10 7.12
N PRO A 361 -14.16 16.84 6.02
CA PRO A 361 -15.27 15.87 5.98
C PRO A 361 -14.87 14.41 5.90
N GLY A 362 -13.63 14.05 5.49
CA GLY A 362 -13.20 12.68 5.24
C GLY A 362 -13.92 12.05 4.06
N ARG A 363 -13.20 11.35 3.22
CA ARG A 363 -13.78 10.72 2.03
C ARG A 363 -12.99 9.52 1.53
N VAL A 364 -13.65 8.71 0.73
CA VAL A 364 -13.05 7.72 -0.16
C VAL A 364 -13.44 8.10 -1.58
N ALA A 365 -12.47 8.14 -2.46
CA ALA A 365 -12.67 8.44 -3.87
C ALA A 365 -11.80 7.55 -4.73
N TRP A 366 -12.19 7.37 -5.99
CA TRP A 366 -11.30 6.86 -7.00
C TRP A 366 -11.19 7.85 -8.16
N PHE A 367 -10.11 7.75 -8.91
CA PHE A 367 -9.76 8.64 -10.00
C PHE A 367 -9.53 7.78 -11.23
N GLU A 368 -10.41 7.95 -12.22
CA GLU A 368 -10.38 7.25 -13.49
C GLU A 368 -9.31 7.88 -14.39
N ASN A 369 -8.40 7.03 -14.87
CA ASN A 369 -7.47 7.34 -15.94
C ASN A 369 -8.20 7.09 -17.29
N ASN A 370 -8.18 8.04 -18.16
CA ASN A 370 -8.87 7.93 -19.44
C ASN A 370 -7.88 7.62 -20.59
N GLY A 371 -6.84 6.85 -20.34
CA GLY A 371 -5.84 6.43 -21.33
C GLY A 371 -4.67 7.37 -21.52
N ASP A 372 -4.52 8.34 -20.62
CA ASP A 372 -3.36 9.24 -20.55
C ASP A 372 -3.08 9.59 -19.09
N ALA A 373 -2.19 8.83 -18.45
CA ALA A 373 -1.82 9.00 -17.05
C ALA A 373 -1.26 10.41 -16.73
N THR A 374 -0.76 11.12 -17.75
CA THR A 374 -0.26 12.49 -17.64
C THR A 374 -1.33 13.55 -17.87
N GLY A 375 -2.51 13.11 -18.33
CA GLY A 375 -3.63 13.93 -18.72
C GLY A 375 -4.57 14.31 -17.57
N LYS A 376 -5.84 14.41 -17.89
CA LYS A 376 -6.88 14.76 -16.94
C LYS A 376 -7.57 13.52 -16.39
N TRP A 377 -7.57 13.38 -15.09
CA TRP A 377 -8.26 12.35 -14.34
C TRP A 377 -9.70 12.73 -14.00
N THR A 378 -10.60 11.75 -13.95
CA THR A 378 -11.99 11.95 -13.54
C THR A 378 -12.18 11.44 -12.12
N GLN A 379 -12.58 12.33 -11.21
CA GLN A 379 -12.83 11.98 -9.82
C GLN A 379 -14.23 11.40 -9.62
N HIS A 380 -14.32 10.26 -8.94
CA HIS A 380 -15.56 9.62 -8.49
C HIS A 380 -15.55 9.48 -6.97
N ILE A 381 -16.57 10.01 -6.31
CA ILE A 381 -16.69 9.92 -4.85
C ILE A 381 -17.47 8.66 -4.49
N LEU A 382 -16.83 7.76 -3.72
CA LEU A 382 -17.48 6.57 -3.19
C LEU A 382 -18.21 6.87 -1.87
N LYS A 383 -17.57 7.66 -1.00
CA LYS A 383 -18.15 8.05 0.27
C LYS A 383 -17.65 9.43 0.71
N GLU A 384 -18.58 10.30 1.09
CA GLU A 384 -18.29 11.58 1.74
C GLU A 384 -18.68 11.56 3.22
N ASN A 385 -18.12 12.52 3.98
CA ASN A 385 -18.37 12.67 5.41
C ASN A 385 -18.03 11.40 6.23
N TRP A 386 -17.06 10.66 5.77
CA TRP A 386 -16.54 9.48 6.44
C TRP A 386 -15.25 9.84 7.19
N ARG A 387 -15.46 10.46 8.34
CA ARG A 387 -14.40 11.04 9.14
C ARG A 387 -13.31 10.02 9.46
N SER A 388 -12.06 10.45 9.31
CA SER A 388 -10.87 9.65 9.58
C SER A 388 -10.75 8.38 8.71
N ALA A 389 -11.25 8.45 7.47
CA ALA A 389 -10.89 7.43 6.48
C ALA A 389 -9.37 7.34 6.36
N ASN A 390 -8.81 6.16 6.58
CA ASN A 390 -7.37 5.98 6.62
C ASN A 390 -6.90 5.02 5.52
N GLN A 391 -6.63 3.77 5.82
CA GLN A 391 -6.09 2.85 4.83
C GLN A 391 -7.14 2.42 3.81
N VAL A 392 -6.69 2.27 2.57
CA VAL A 392 -7.47 1.74 1.45
C VAL A 392 -6.67 0.66 0.74
N ILE A 393 -7.35 -0.38 0.29
CA ILE A 393 -6.81 -1.44 -0.57
C ILE A 393 -7.70 -1.64 -1.80
N ILE A 394 -7.10 -2.19 -2.85
CA ILE A 394 -7.77 -2.64 -4.06
C ILE A 394 -7.53 -4.14 -4.20
N ALA A 395 -8.58 -4.93 -4.37
CA ALA A 395 -8.52 -6.38 -4.55
C ALA A 395 -9.82 -6.90 -5.15
N ASP A 396 -9.81 -8.04 -5.82
CA ASP A 396 -11.02 -8.77 -6.24
C ASP A 396 -11.57 -9.52 -5.00
N ILE A 397 -12.45 -8.85 -4.26
CA ILE A 397 -12.91 -9.33 -2.95
C ILE A 397 -13.98 -10.42 -3.08
N ASP A 398 -14.81 -10.36 -4.11
CA ASP A 398 -15.89 -11.34 -4.29
C ASP A 398 -15.62 -12.37 -5.41
N GLY A 399 -14.40 -12.40 -5.94
CA GLY A 399 -13.96 -13.40 -6.91
C GLY A 399 -14.62 -13.27 -8.29
N ASP A 400 -15.18 -12.09 -8.63
CA ASP A 400 -15.90 -11.88 -9.90
C ASP A 400 -14.98 -11.41 -11.04
N GLY A 401 -13.68 -11.25 -10.77
CA GLY A 401 -12.65 -10.85 -11.72
C GLY A 401 -12.52 -9.34 -11.90
N LYS A 402 -13.22 -8.52 -11.08
CA LYS A 402 -13.12 -7.07 -11.08
C LYS A 402 -12.50 -6.62 -9.76
N LEU A 403 -11.72 -5.55 -9.83
CA LEU A 403 -11.11 -4.98 -8.65
C LEU A 403 -12.12 -4.15 -7.84
N ASP A 404 -12.27 -4.51 -6.58
CA ASP A 404 -13.06 -3.82 -5.57
C ASP A 404 -12.18 -2.90 -4.73
N ILE A 405 -12.81 -2.07 -3.90
CA ILE A 405 -12.11 -1.18 -2.97
C ILE A 405 -12.55 -1.51 -1.55
N ALA A 406 -11.61 -1.69 -0.62
CA ALA A 406 -11.92 -1.75 0.81
C ALA A 406 -11.15 -0.67 1.57
N ALA A 407 -11.79 -0.11 2.60
CA ALA A 407 -11.19 0.93 3.43
C ALA A 407 -11.71 0.87 4.86
N CYS A 408 -10.91 1.38 5.79
CA CYS A 408 -11.30 1.55 7.17
C CYS A 408 -11.29 3.02 7.58
N ALA A 409 -12.07 3.34 8.62
CA ALA A 409 -12.14 4.66 9.20
C ALA A 409 -12.07 4.59 10.72
N GLU A 410 -11.16 5.36 11.27
CA GLU A 410 -10.94 5.46 12.71
C GLU A 410 -11.88 6.51 13.37
N HIS A 411 -11.36 7.36 14.18
CA HIS A 411 -12.08 8.35 15.00
C HIS A 411 -13.34 8.98 14.40
N GLY A 412 -14.50 8.57 14.88
CA GLY A 412 -15.79 9.17 14.55
C GLY A 412 -16.62 8.41 13.53
N SER A 413 -16.03 7.49 12.78
CA SER A 413 -16.78 6.57 11.90
C SER A 413 -16.75 5.14 12.45
N TYR A 414 -15.56 4.65 12.85
CA TYR A 414 -15.41 3.35 13.52
C TYR A 414 -15.91 2.16 12.67
N GLU A 415 -15.63 2.21 11.38
CA GLU A 415 -16.19 1.25 10.44
C GLU A 415 -15.09 0.67 9.54
N PHE A 416 -15.34 -0.55 9.09
CA PHE A 416 -14.64 -1.22 8.03
C PHE A 416 -15.63 -1.55 6.92
N ARG A 417 -15.39 -1.07 5.69
CA ARG A 417 -16.30 -1.17 4.56
C ARG A 417 -15.58 -1.58 3.29
N TRP A 418 -16.35 -2.11 2.35
CA TRP A 418 -15.88 -2.31 0.99
C TRP A 418 -16.91 -1.85 -0.03
N TRP A 419 -16.45 -1.56 -1.22
CA TRP A 419 -17.24 -1.14 -2.36
C TRP A 419 -17.05 -2.15 -3.45
N ARG A 420 -18.11 -2.92 -3.72
CA ARG A 420 -18.16 -3.90 -4.78
C ARG A 420 -18.23 -3.19 -6.12
N ASN A 421 -17.36 -3.60 -7.05
CA ASN A 421 -17.37 -3.15 -8.41
C ASN A 421 -18.45 -3.88 -9.23
N GLU A 422 -19.56 -3.20 -9.51
CA GLU A 422 -20.67 -3.76 -10.30
C GLU A 422 -20.40 -3.72 -11.81
N GLY A 423 -19.25 -3.19 -12.24
CA GLY A 423 -18.91 -2.98 -13.62
C GLY A 423 -19.69 -1.85 -14.29
N ARG A 424 -19.58 -1.76 -15.60
CA ARG A 424 -20.32 -0.82 -16.42
C ARG A 424 -21.75 -1.31 -16.60
N PRO A 425 -22.79 -0.42 -16.53
CA PRO A 425 -24.21 -0.79 -16.65
C PRO A 425 -24.59 -1.29 -18.03
#